data_3f93f2d4d3416702bc0068d6fb75b2c0
#
_entry.id   3f93f2d4d3416702bc0068d6fb75b2c0
#
_cell.length_a   1.000
_cell.length_b   1.000
_cell.length_c   1.000
_cell.angle_alpha   90.00
_cell.angle_beta   90.00
_cell.angle_gamma   90.00
#
_symmetry.space_group_name_H-M   'P 1'
#
loop_
_entity.id
_entity.type
_entity.pdbx_description
1 polymer ?
#
loop_
_entity_poly.entity_id
_entity_poly.type
_entity_poly.pdbx_seq_one_letter_code
_entity_poly.pdbx_strand_id
1 'polypeptide(L)'
;MHVHGEQPQIDCTLTNGFMVKYPNIEVELQSMGTGDVLARIEAEKENPQADIDWGAINFNFYKQHPDLWESYVSPNEANLDENYRNNTDGNVTYCNLSGSGCFILNNTLLKELGVEVKGYADLLQPELKGKIAMGDPTASSSAFAELTNMLLDMGEGDTPADRYMSDAAWDYIAKFIDNIDGIVLSSSSQVYKNVIAGEYAVGVSYEDPVVQAIIDNKDNPDADLSLVYPEEGAVWLPAGVAIVKNAPNMDNAKLFVDYVLSEEAQTALSKTTIRGTMTSIAQDCPEMKPFEEINVVYEDQAAVAELQTEMLEKWTNLLTK
;
A
#
# COMPACT_ATOMS: atom_id res chain seq x y z
N MET A 1 -17.60 -15.83 -12.42
CA MET A 1 -16.84 -15.60 -11.17
C MET A 1 -16.94 -14.14 -10.80
N HIS A 2 -17.32 -13.85 -9.57
CA HIS A 2 -17.44 -12.47 -9.08
C HIS A 2 -16.26 -12.13 -8.20
N VAL A 3 -15.57 -11.04 -8.55
CA VAL A 3 -14.41 -10.53 -7.83
C VAL A 3 -14.74 -9.14 -7.28
N HIS A 4 -14.55 -8.94 -6.00
CA HIS A 4 -14.61 -7.63 -5.37
C HIS A 4 -13.20 -7.08 -5.22
N GLY A 5 -12.95 -5.83 -5.62
CA GLY A 5 -11.60 -5.27 -5.62
C GLY A 5 -11.56 -3.74 -5.50
N GLU A 6 -10.41 -3.22 -5.09
CA GLU A 6 -10.19 -1.79 -4.82
C GLU A 6 -9.23 -1.10 -5.79
N GLN A 7 -8.51 -1.84 -6.65
CA GLN A 7 -7.45 -1.29 -7.51
C GLN A 7 -7.74 -1.51 -9.00
N PRO A 8 -8.48 -0.61 -9.66
CA PRO A 8 -9.01 -0.83 -11.02
C PRO A 8 -7.96 -1.16 -12.09
N GLN A 9 -6.71 -0.70 -11.95
CA GLN A 9 -5.66 -0.94 -12.97
C GLN A 9 -5.10 -2.36 -12.88
N ILE A 10 -4.83 -2.87 -11.68
CA ILE A 10 -4.40 -4.26 -11.48
C ILE A 10 -5.51 -5.19 -11.92
N ASP A 11 -6.70 -4.86 -11.48
CA ASP A 11 -7.91 -5.65 -11.71
C ASP A 11 -8.11 -5.89 -13.20
N CYS A 12 -7.99 -4.85 -14.04
CA CYS A 12 -8.13 -4.98 -15.49
C CYS A 12 -6.99 -5.80 -16.12
N THR A 13 -5.74 -5.61 -15.71
CA THR A 13 -4.59 -6.31 -16.32
C THR A 13 -4.63 -7.80 -16.01
N LEU A 14 -4.82 -8.18 -14.76
CA LEU A 14 -4.80 -9.57 -14.35
C LEU A 14 -6.09 -10.31 -14.69
N THR A 15 -7.26 -9.68 -14.55
CA THR A 15 -8.53 -10.31 -14.94
C THR A 15 -8.61 -10.55 -16.44
N ASN A 16 -8.17 -9.59 -17.26
CA ASN A 16 -8.13 -9.76 -18.72
C ASN A 16 -7.16 -10.88 -19.12
N GLY A 17 -5.96 -10.92 -18.53
CA GLY A 17 -5.00 -12.00 -18.76
C GLY A 17 -5.55 -13.36 -18.35
N PHE A 18 -6.23 -13.44 -17.21
CA PHE A 18 -6.90 -14.66 -16.76
C PHE A 18 -7.97 -15.13 -17.75
N MET A 19 -8.87 -14.26 -18.21
CA MET A 19 -9.91 -14.59 -19.19
C MET A 19 -9.33 -15.00 -20.55
N VAL A 20 -8.20 -14.43 -20.96
CA VAL A 20 -7.48 -14.88 -22.17
C VAL A 20 -6.97 -16.31 -21.99
N LYS A 21 -6.43 -16.65 -20.83
CA LYS A 21 -5.91 -17.97 -20.53
C LYS A 21 -7.02 -19.02 -20.33
N TYR A 22 -8.13 -18.60 -19.74
CA TYR A 22 -9.30 -19.45 -19.43
C TYR A 22 -10.57 -18.90 -20.08
N PRO A 23 -10.73 -19.03 -21.42
CA PRO A 23 -11.77 -18.34 -22.19
C PRO A 23 -13.21 -18.80 -21.89
N ASN A 24 -13.37 -19.85 -21.10
CA ASN A 24 -14.68 -20.33 -20.63
C ASN A 24 -15.07 -19.78 -19.26
N ILE A 25 -14.21 -18.94 -18.64
CA ILE A 25 -14.46 -18.31 -17.35
C ILE A 25 -14.61 -16.82 -17.58
N GLU A 26 -15.77 -16.30 -17.26
CA GLU A 26 -16.02 -14.86 -17.23
C GLU A 26 -15.76 -14.33 -15.81
N VAL A 27 -15.03 -13.23 -15.70
CA VAL A 27 -14.78 -12.53 -14.45
C VAL A 27 -15.61 -11.25 -14.43
N GLU A 28 -16.51 -11.14 -13.47
CA GLU A 28 -17.24 -9.93 -13.17
C GLU A 28 -16.59 -9.21 -11.98
N LEU A 29 -16.04 -8.02 -12.24
CA LEU A 29 -15.37 -7.21 -11.25
C LEU A 29 -16.33 -6.20 -10.65
N GLN A 30 -16.40 -6.14 -9.32
CA GLN A 30 -17.17 -5.13 -8.58
C GLN A 30 -16.23 -4.36 -7.65
N SER A 31 -15.96 -3.10 -8.01
CA SER A 31 -15.09 -2.22 -7.22
C SER A 31 -15.89 -1.47 -6.17
N MET A 32 -15.43 -1.52 -4.92
CA MET A 32 -15.99 -0.80 -3.78
C MET A 32 -14.95 -0.66 -2.68
N GLY A 33 -15.17 0.22 -1.69
CA GLY A 33 -14.22 0.40 -0.58
C GLY A 33 -14.11 -0.84 0.31
N THR A 34 -12.93 -1.06 0.94
CA THR A 34 -12.63 -2.24 1.78
C THR A 34 -13.71 -2.53 2.82
N GLY A 35 -14.18 -1.50 3.51
CA GLY A 35 -15.23 -1.65 4.52
C GLY A 35 -16.56 -2.13 3.93
N ASP A 36 -16.91 -1.68 2.72
CA ASP A 36 -18.14 -2.07 2.04
C ASP A 36 -18.05 -3.50 1.50
N VAL A 37 -16.87 -3.89 0.96
CA VAL A 37 -16.60 -5.29 0.53
C VAL A 37 -16.81 -6.23 1.71
N LEU A 38 -16.17 -5.94 2.85
CA LEU A 38 -16.26 -6.77 4.03
C LEU A 38 -17.67 -6.89 4.58
N ALA A 39 -18.36 -5.76 4.75
CA ALA A 39 -19.75 -5.74 5.23
C ALA A 39 -20.67 -6.57 4.33
N ARG A 40 -20.43 -6.52 3.03
CA ARG A 40 -21.20 -7.30 2.05
C ARG A 40 -20.88 -8.79 2.15
N ILE A 41 -19.61 -9.20 2.17
CA ILE A 41 -19.22 -10.61 2.32
C ILE A 41 -19.79 -11.18 3.63
N GLU A 42 -19.73 -10.43 4.72
CA GLU A 42 -20.29 -10.85 6.01
C GLU A 42 -21.82 -10.99 5.95
N ALA A 43 -22.50 -10.06 5.30
CA ALA A 43 -23.97 -10.14 5.11
C ALA A 43 -24.39 -11.32 4.24
N GLU A 44 -23.56 -11.71 3.27
CA GLU A 44 -23.81 -12.79 2.31
C GLU A 44 -23.25 -14.16 2.76
N LYS A 45 -22.62 -14.28 3.93
CA LYS A 45 -21.87 -15.48 4.37
C LYS A 45 -22.64 -16.80 4.33
N GLU A 46 -23.97 -16.77 4.53
CA GLU A 46 -24.83 -17.96 4.45
C GLU A 46 -25.19 -18.35 3.01
N ASN A 47 -25.04 -17.42 2.05
CA ASN A 47 -25.26 -17.63 0.62
C ASN A 47 -24.33 -16.72 -0.19
N PRO A 48 -23.02 -17.00 -0.24
CA PRO A 48 -22.03 -16.13 -0.87
C PRO A 48 -22.35 -15.85 -2.34
N GLN A 49 -22.22 -14.60 -2.74
CA GLN A 49 -22.37 -14.17 -4.13
C GLN A 49 -21.00 -13.88 -4.76
N ALA A 50 -20.00 -13.52 -3.95
CA ALA A 50 -18.64 -13.33 -4.39
C ALA A 50 -17.84 -14.64 -4.32
N ASP A 51 -16.89 -14.80 -5.23
CA ASP A 51 -15.93 -15.91 -5.22
C ASP A 51 -14.60 -15.48 -4.58
N ILE A 52 -14.20 -14.23 -4.82
CA ILE A 52 -12.91 -13.68 -4.43
C ILE A 52 -13.10 -12.27 -3.91
N ASP A 53 -12.37 -11.96 -2.85
CA ASP A 53 -12.02 -10.61 -2.42
C ASP A 53 -10.58 -10.33 -2.83
N TRP A 54 -10.34 -9.18 -3.46
CA TRP A 54 -9.02 -8.80 -3.96
C TRP A 54 -8.71 -7.33 -3.73
N GLY A 55 -7.54 -7.06 -3.21
CA GLY A 55 -7.04 -5.69 -3.02
C GLY A 55 -6.46 -5.46 -1.64
N ALA A 56 -7.12 -4.68 -0.81
CA ALA A 56 -6.60 -4.29 0.50
C ALA A 56 -6.65 -5.38 1.58
N ILE A 57 -6.98 -6.61 1.23
CA ILE A 57 -6.93 -7.71 2.19
C ILE A 57 -5.48 -8.02 2.56
N ASN A 58 -5.20 -7.96 3.85
CA ASN A 58 -3.89 -8.19 4.45
C ASN A 58 -4.02 -9.01 5.75
N PHE A 59 -2.89 -9.21 6.43
CA PHE A 59 -2.83 -9.97 7.68
C PHE A 59 -3.78 -9.43 8.76
N ASN A 60 -3.83 -8.12 8.96
CA ASN A 60 -4.68 -7.50 9.98
C ASN A 60 -6.18 -7.72 9.68
N PHE A 61 -6.54 -7.54 8.42
CA PHE A 61 -7.90 -7.76 7.94
C PHE A 61 -8.34 -9.22 8.14
N TYR A 62 -7.47 -10.18 7.78
CA TYR A 62 -7.71 -11.59 8.05
C TYR A 62 -7.91 -11.88 9.53
N LYS A 63 -7.06 -11.32 10.41
CA LYS A 63 -7.16 -11.53 11.86
C LYS A 63 -8.49 -11.08 12.48
N GLN A 64 -9.07 -10.02 11.94
CA GLN A 64 -10.36 -9.50 12.39
C GLN A 64 -11.54 -10.39 11.95
N HIS A 65 -11.43 -11.05 10.80
CA HIS A 65 -12.52 -11.80 10.16
C HIS A 65 -12.06 -13.17 9.64
N PRO A 66 -11.49 -14.06 10.47
CA PRO A 66 -10.86 -15.31 10.01
C PRO A 66 -11.85 -16.31 9.43
N ASP A 67 -13.14 -16.21 9.78
CA ASP A 67 -14.18 -17.17 9.34
C ASP A 67 -14.77 -16.91 7.96
N LEU A 68 -14.39 -15.79 7.32
CA LEU A 68 -14.95 -15.39 6.03
C LEU A 68 -14.21 -16.00 4.83
N TRP A 69 -13.04 -16.61 5.05
CA TRP A 69 -12.15 -17.04 3.98
C TRP A 69 -12.00 -18.56 3.89
N GLU A 70 -11.82 -19.04 2.67
CA GLU A 70 -11.46 -20.42 2.39
C GLU A 70 -9.95 -20.57 2.33
N SER A 71 -9.40 -21.52 3.06
CA SER A 71 -7.97 -21.81 3.02
C SER A 71 -7.57 -22.49 1.72
N TYR A 72 -6.64 -21.87 0.99
CA TYR A 72 -6.03 -22.42 -0.21
C TYR A 72 -4.60 -21.92 -0.37
N VAL A 73 -3.64 -22.83 -0.49
CA VAL A 73 -2.26 -22.51 -0.79
C VAL A 73 -1.96 -22.87 -2.24
N SER A 74 -1.66 -21.87 -3.05
CA SER A 74 -1.30 -22.07 -4.45
C SER A 74 0.01 -22.86 -4.57
N PRO A 75 0.15 -23.76 -5.55
CA PRO A 75 1.44 -24.39 -5.86
C PRO A 75 2.52 -23.37 -6.28
N ASN A 76 2.12 -22.17 -6.72
CA ASN A 76 3.03 -21.09 -7.10
C ASN A 76 3.56 -20.28 -5.91
N GLU A 77 3.04 -20.47 -4.70
CA GLU A 77 3.46 -19.76 -3.47
C GLU A 77 4.98 -19.85 -3.22
N ALA A 78 5.58 -21.00 -3.54
CA ALA A 78 7.00 -21.22 -3.35
C ALA A 78 7.91 -20.32 -4.23
N ASN A 79 7.36 -19.73 -5.30
CA ASN A 79 8.09 -18.85 -6.21
C ASN A 79 8.12 -17.39 -5.73
N LEU A 80 7.33 -17.05 -4.73
CA LEU A 80 7.32 -15.70 -4.16
C LEU A 80 8.56 -15.45 -3.31
N ASP A 81 8.91 -14.18 -3.16
CA ASP A 81 9.88 -13.75 -2.14
C ASP A 81 9.42 -14.22 -0.77
N GLU A 82 10.35 -14.74 0.04
CA GLU A 82 10.02 -15.34 1.33
C GLU A 82 9.37 -14.37 2.32
N ASN A 83 9.67 -13.07 2.21
CA ASN A 83 9.09 -12.01 3.04
C ASN A 83 7.64 -11.69 2.69
N TYR A 84 7.17 -12.12 1.51
CA TYR A 84 5.82 -11.85 1.00
C TYR A 84 5.00 -13.12 0.81
N ARG A 85 5.45 -14.25 1.37
CA ARG A 85 4.66 -15.48 1.39
C ARG A 85 3.53 -15.41 2.40
N ASN A 86 2.55 -16.28 2.17
CA ASN A 86 1.40 -16.42 3.03
C ASN A 86 1.78 -16.63 4.51
N ASN A 87 1.19 -15.82 5.38
CA ASN A 87 1.32 -15.90 6.84
C ASN A 87 -0.06 -16.07 7.54
N THR A 88 -1.08 -16.52 6.78
CA THR A 88 -2.48 -16.63 7.20
C THR A 88 -3.06 -18.04 7.07
N ASP A 89 -2.23 -19.09 7.13
CA ASP A 89 -2.63 -20.48 6.95
C ASP A 89 -3.39 -20.76 5.62
N GLY A 90 -3.04 -20.03 4.55
CA GLY A 90 -3.64 -20.14 3.23
C GLY A 90 -4.91 -19.33 3.02
N ASN A 91 -5.35 -18.52 3.98
CA ASN A 91 -6.58 -17.74 3.83
C ASN A 91 -6.41 -16.49 2.98
N VAL A 92 -5.21 -15.90 2.96
CA VAL A 92 -4.88 -14.77 2.09
C VAL A 92 -3.62 -15.09 1.30
N THR A 93 -3.67 -14.86 0.01
CA THR A 93 -2.55 -15.02 -0.91
C THR A 93 -2.07 -13.64 -1.34
N TYR A 94 -0.81 -13.33 -1.12
CA TYR A 94 -0.25 -12.03 -1.48
C TYR A 94 0.25 -12.04 -2.92
N CYS A 95 -0.35 -11.23 -3.78
CA CYS A 95 -0.06 -11.20 -5.21
C CYS A 95 0.59 -9.92 -5.72
N ASN A 96 0.53 -8.84 -4.94
CA ASN A 96 1.14 -7.57 -5.27
C ASN A 96 1.63 -6.84 -4.01
N LEU A 97 2.44 -5.82 -4.21
CA LEU A 97 3.03 -4.99 -3.16
C LEU A 97 2.58 -3.55 -3.31
N SER A 98 2.19 -2.94 -2.21
CA SER A 98 1.91 -1.51 -2.10
C SER A 98 3.05 -0.84 -1.33
N GLY A 99 3.82 0.01 -2.00
CA GLY A 99 4.91 0.74 -1.37
C GLY A 99 4.38 1.88 -0.53
N SER A 100 4.51 1.81 0.79
CA SER A 100 4.16 2.87 1.72
C SER A 100 5.38 3.73 2.06
N GLY A 101 5.16 4.99 2.42
CA GLY A 101 6.23 5.86 2.90
C GLY A 101 7.17 6.39 1.81
N CYS A 102 6.75 6.52 0.57
CA CYS A 102 7.47 7.30 -0.43
C CYS A 102 6.97 8.74 -0.48
N PHE A 103 7.74 9.60 -1.14
CA PHE A 103 7.38 11.01 -1.28
C PHE A 103 7.13 11.37 -2.75
N ILE A 104 6.05 12.10 -3.00
CA ILE A 104 5.92 12.90 -4.21
C ILE A 104 6.46 14.29 -3.93
N LEU A 105 7.37 14.77 -4.76
CA LEU A 105 8.00 16.08 -4.64
C LEU A 105 7.58 16.99 -5.79
N ASN A 106 7.25 18.25 -5.48
CA ASN A 106 7.17 19.32 -6.45
C ASN A 106 8.53 20.04 -6.48
N ASN A 107 9.34 19.71 -7.49
CA ASN A 107 10.73 20.18 -7.59
C ASN A 107 10.81 21.70 -7.81
N THR A 108 9.81 22.31 -8.42
CA THR A 108 9.75 23.77 -8.57
C THR A 108 9.63 24.44 -7.22
N LEU A 109 8.71 24.01 -6.36
CA LEU A 109 8.54 24.56 -5.03
C LEU A 109 9.74 24.29 -4.12
N LEU A 110 10.32 23.08 -4.15
CA LEU A 110 11.52 22.76 -3.36
C LEU A 110 12.70 23.65 -3.76
N LYS A 111 12.88 23.91 -5.05
CA LYS A 111 13.92 24.82 -5.54
C LYS A 111 13.68 26.25 -5.08
N GLU A 112 12.44 26.73 -5.05
CA GLU A 112 12.09 28.06 -4.54
C GLU A 112 12.36 28.18 -3.02
N LEU A 113 12.10 27.11 -2.26
CA LEU A 113 12.38 27.02 -0.83
C LEU A 113 13.88 26.83 -0.54
N GLY A 114 14.67 26.37 -1.52
CA GLY A 114 16.09 26.11 -1.37
C GLY A 114 16.40 24.88 -0.53
N VAL A 115 15.51 23.87 -0.54
CA VAL A 115 15.64 22.63 0.24
C VAL A 115 15.71 21.40 -0.67
N GLU A 116 16.31 20.35 -0.13
CA GLU A 116 16.39 19.03 -0.73
C GLU A 116 15.73 18.03 0.24
N VAL A 117 15.00 17.04 -0.29
CA VAL A 117 14.30 16.02 0.51
C VAL A 117 14.72 14.64 0.01
N LYS A 118 15.35 13.84 0.89
CA LYS A 118 15.84 12.48 0.61
C LYS A 118 15.27 11.44 1.58
N GLY A 119 14.82 11.88 2.75
CA GLY A 119 14.33 10.98 3.79
C GLY A 119 13.43 11.69 4.79
N TYR A 120 13.02 10.95 5.79
CA TYR A 120 12.13 11.42 6.84
C TYR A 120 12.76 12.56 7.68
N ALA A 121 14.07 12.49 7.93
CA ALA A 121 14.76 13.55 8.68
C ALA A 121 14.64 14.92 8.00
N ASP A 122 14.63 14.95 6.66
CA ASP A 122 14.51 16.17 5.88
C ASP A 122 13.12 16.82 5.97
N LEU A 123 12.08 16.05 6.31
CA LEU A 123 10.73 16.58 6.50
C LEU A 123 10.63 17.52 7.71
N LEU A 124 11.63 17.55 8.58
CA LEU A 124 11.69 18.44 9.73
C LEU A 124 12.38 19.79 9.43
N GLN A 125 12.81 20.04 8.18
CA GLN A 125 13.40 21.33 7.79
C GLN A 125 12.39 22.46 7.99
N PRO A 126 12.77 23.59 8.62
CA PRO A 126 11.84 24.68 8.93
C PRO A 126 11.21 25.32 7.69
N GLU A 127 11.91 25.29 6.56
CA GLU A 127 11.46 25.82 5.27
C GLU A 127 10.26 25.03 4.72
N LEU A 128 10.09 23.78 5.14
CA LEU A 128 8.97 22.91 4.78
C LEU A 128 7.75 23.07 5.68
N LYS A 129 7.79 23.97 6.67
CA LYS A 129 6.65 24.17 7.58
C LYS A 129 5.39 24.58 6.81
N GLY A 130 4.31 23.79 6.96
CA GLY A 130 3.05 23.96 6.23
C GLY A 130 3.14 23.68 4.72
N LYS A 131 4.22 23.02 4.27
CA LYS A 131 4.46 22.66 2.86
C LYS A 131 4.47 21.15 2.60
N ILE A 132 4.13 20.35 3.61
CA ILE A 132 4.07 18.89 3.51
C ILE A 132 2.61 18.45 3.63
N ALA A 133 2.16 17.63 2.70
CA ALA A 133 0.87 16.97 2.72
C ALA A 133 0.99 15.54 3.24
N MET A 134 0.10 15.15 4.13
CA MET A 134 -0.07 13.77 4.60
C MET A 134 -1.56 13.48 4.82
N GLY A 135 -1.98 12.23 4.59
CA GLY A 135 -3.31 11.76 4.93
C GLY A 135 -3.51 11.60 6.45
N ASP A 136 -4.77 11.55 6.88
CA ASP A 136 -5.09 11.23 8.27
C ASP A 136 -5.00 9.72 8.53
N PRO A 137 -4.06 9.24 9.38
CA PRO A 137 -3.95 7.81 9.72
C PRO A 137 -5.18 7.20 10.37
N THR A 138 -6.05 8.03 10.96
CA THR A 138 -7.31 7.56 11.57
C THR A 138 -8.42 7.30 10.57
N ALA A 139 -8.30 7.87 9.35
CA ALA A 139 -9.33 7.82 8.30
C ALA A 139 -8.87 7.05 7.05
N SER A 140 -7.55 6.84 6.88
CA SER A 140 -6.96 6.23 5.68
C SER A 140 -5.97 5.13 6.05
N SER A 141 -6.19 3.93 5.53
CA SER A 141 -5.27 2.80 5.72
C SER A 141 -3.89 3.05 5.12
N SER A 142 -3.81 3.74 3.97
CA SER A 142 -2.53 4.14 3.39
C SER A 142 -1.78 5.13 4.28
N ALA A 143 -2.49 6.15 4.83
CA ALA A 143 -1.87 7.09 5.75
C ALA A 143 -1.44 6.42 7.08
N PHE A 144 -2.16 5.40 7.53
CA PHE A 144 -1.73 4.59 8.66
C PHE A 144 -0.45 3.81 8.34
N ALA A 145 -0.34 3.22 7.15
CA ALA A 145 0.88 2.56 6.69
C ALA A 145 2.06 3.55 6.56
N GLU A 146 1.82 4.79 6.13
CA GLU A 146 2.81 5.86 6.11
C GLU A 146 3.29 6.22 7.53
N LEU A 147 2.37 6.26 8.51
CA LEU A 147 2.69 6.47 9.92
C LEU A 147 3.54 5.33 10.47
N THR A 148 3.16 4.06 10.23
CA THR A 148 3.93 2.90 10.72
C THR A 148 5.32 2.84 10.11
N ASN A 149 5.49 3.23 8.85
CA ASN A 149 6.80 3.33 8.21
C ASN A 149 7.67 4.41 8.90
N MET A 150 7.13 5.61 9.15
CA MET A 150 7.85 6.64 9.89
C MET A 150 8.25 6.18 11.30
N LEU A 151 7.35 5.50 12.03
CA LEU A 151 7.64 4.98 13.37
C LEU A 151 8.73 3.91 13.35
N LEU A 152 8.71 3.02 12.34
CA LEU A 152 9.71 1.98 12.17
C LEU A 152 11.10 2.56 11.88
N ASP A 153 11.18 3.52 10.97
CA ASP A 153 12.45 4.03 10.47
C ASP A 153 13.09 5.06 11.40
N MET A 154 12.27 5.89 12.07
CA MET A 154 12.74 6.90 13.00
C MET A 154 12.79 6.42 14.45
N GLY A 155 12.32 5.20 14.71
CA GLY A 155 12.32 4.58 16.02
C GLY A 155 13.62 3.87 16.35
N GLU A 156 13.89 3.71 17.67
CA GLU A 156 15.02 3.00 18.23
C GLU A 156 14.54 1.72 18.91
N GLY A 157 15.29 0.64 18.77
CA GLY A 157 15.01 -0.66 19.38
C GLY A 157 15.55 -1.83 18.58
N ASP A 158 15.62 -2.98 19.23
CA ASP A 158 16.18 -4.21 18.63
C ASP A 158 15.17 -4.90 17.71
N THR A 159 13.87 -4.70 17.95
CA THR A 159 12.79 -5.28 17.14
C THR A 159 11.92 -4.19 16.51
N PRO A 160 11.21 -4.47 15.42
CA PRO A 160 10.22 -3.55 14.87
C PRO A 160 9.18 -3.09 15.93
N ALA A 161 8.70 -4.00 16.75
CA ALA A 161 7.73 -3.68 17.82
C ALA A 161 8.28 -2.65 18.81
N ASP A 162 9.57 -2.78 19.22
CA ASP A 162 10.22 -1.80 20.10
C ASP A 162 10.30 -0.42 19.44
N ARG A 163 10.60 -0.40 18.13
CA ARG A 163 10.75 0.85 17.35
C ARG A 163 9.44 1.61 17.24
N TYR A 164 8.32 0.92 16.93
CA TYR A 164 7.01 1.57 16.78
C TYR A 164 6.57 2.36 18.01
N MET A 165 6.98 1.94 19.20
CA MET A 165 6.55 2.56 20.45
C MET A 165 7.65 3.34 21.16
N SER A 166 8.84 3.43 20.57
CA SER A 166 9.99 4.14 21.16
C SER A 166 9.74 5.64 21.32
N ASP A 167 10.37 6.24 22.33
CA ASP A 167 10.30 7.69 22.53
C ASP A 167 10.87 8.44 21.33
N ALA A 168 11.93 7.92 20.69
CA ALA A 168 12.54 8.54 19.52
C ALA A 168 11.56 8.65 18.33
N ALA A 169 10.80 7.58 18.03
CA ALA A 169 9.79 7.58 16.98
C ALA A 169 8.71 8.64 17.25
N TRP A 170 8.18 8.68 18.47
CA TRP A 170 7.10 9.60 18.81
C TRP A 170 7.56 11.04 18.99
N ASP A 171 8.80 11.28 19.38
CA ASP A 171 9.43 12.61 19.35
C ASP A 171 9.60 13.12 17.91
N TYR A 172 9.96 12.23 16.96
CA TYR A 172 9.96 12.56 15.54
C TYR A 172 8.55 12.92 15.06
N ILE A 173 7.54 12.08 15.33
CA ILE A 173 6.14 12.33 14.93
C ILE A 173 5.62 13.66 15.51
N ALA A 174 5.94 13.99 16.76
CA ALA A 174 5.52 15.26 17.35
C ALA A 174 6.10 16.47 16.58
N LYS A 175 7.37 16.42 16.19
CA LYS A 175 8.02 17.46 15.38
C LYS A 175 7.46 17.51 13.96
N PHE A 176 7.17 16.35 13.37
CA PHE A 176 6.56 16.25 12.06
C PHE A 176 5.15 16.86 12.05
N ILE A 177 4.31 16.58 13.05
CA ILE A 177 2.99 17.19 13.22
C ILE A 177 3.10 18.73 13.34
N ASP A 178 4.06 19.24 14.10
CA ASP A 178 4.32 20.70 14.15
C ASP A 178 4.70 21.23 12.77
N ASN A 179 5.50 20.48 11.99
CA ASN A 179 5.98 20.93 10.68
C ASN A 179 4.90 20.88 9.58
N ILE A 180 3.89 20.02 9.71
CA ILE A 180 2.69 20.03 8.86
C ILE A 180 1.60 21.01 9.36
N ASP A 181 1.90 21.89 10.35
CA ASP A 181 0.95 22.79 11.02
C ASP A 181 -0.28 22.08 11.62
N GLY A 182 -0.17 20.80 11.99
CA GLY A 182 -1.26 19.98 12.49
C GLY A 182 -2.36 19.71 11.44
N ILE A 183 -2.10 19.92 10.16
CA ILE A 183 -3.07 19.76 9.09
C ILE A 183 -2.87 18.40 8.41
N VAL A 184 -3.90 17.56 8.42
CA VAL A 184 -3.96 16.28 7.71
C VAL A 184 -5.12 16.26 6.72
N LEU A 185 -4.95 15.51 5.63
CA LEU A 185 -5.94 15.41 4.57
C LEU A 185 -6.85 14.20 4.79
N SER A 186 -8.12 14.32 4.42
CA SER A 186 -9.12 13.27 4.67
C SER A 186 -8.92 12.01 3.82
N SER A 187 -8.11 12.07 2.76
CA SER A 187 -7.79 10.90 1.93
C SER A 187 -6.39 10.99 1.34
N SER A 188 -5.75 9.82 1.16
CA SER A 188 -4.42 9.72 0.54
C SER A 188 -4.42 10.25 -0.90
N SER A 189 -5.54 10.19 -1.62
CA SER A 189 -5.60 10.74 -2.98
C SER A 189 -5.52 12.25 -3.04
N GLN A 190 -5.87 12.97 -1.98
CA GLN A 190 -5.70 14.42 -1.90
C GLN A 190 -4.22 14.81 -1.77
N VAL A 191 -3.39 13.95 -1.17
CA VAL A 191 -1.97 14.21 -0.96
C VAL A 191 -1.27 14.50 -2.28
N TYR A 192 -1.23 13.51 -3.19
CA TYR A 192 -0.51 13.69 -4.46
C TYR A 192 -1.22 14.70 -5.39
N LYS A 193 -2.55 14.81 -5.36
CA LYS A 193 -3.29 15.81 -6.14
C LYS A 193 -2.92 17.25 -5.75
N ASN A 194 -2.80 17.52 -4.45
CA ASN A 194 -2.46 18.86 -3.96
C ASN A 194 -0.99 19.21 -4.23
N VAL A 195 -0.07 18.21 -4.23
CA VAL A 195 1.32 18.43 -4.67
C VAL A 195 1.39 18.75 -6.16
N ILE A 196 0.65 18.01 -7.01
CA ILE A 196 0.53 18.29 -8.45
C ILE A 196 -0.01 19.71 -8.68
N ALA A 197 -1.00 20.12 -7.91
CA ALA A 197 -1.60 21.46 -7.99
C ALA A 197 -0.68 22.58 -7.45
N GLY A 198 0.47 22.26 -6.86
CA GLY A 198 1.41 23.23 -6.31
C GLY A 198 0.98 23.83 -4.96
N GLU A 199 0.05 23.21 -4.24
CA GLU A 199 -0.35 23.62 -2.91
C GLU A 199 0.67 23.21 -1.84
N TYR A 200 1.33 22.05 -2.04
CA TYR A 200 2.36 21.50 -1.17
C TYR A 200 3.63 21.18 -1.96
N ALA A 201 4.78 21.30 -1.32
CA ALA A 201 6.06 20.96 -1.91
C ALA A 201 6.38 19.46 -1.82
N VAL A 202 5.90 18.82 -0.76
CA VAL A 202 6.12 17.40 -0.46
C VAL A 202 4.78 16.75 -0.13
N GLY A 203 4.56 15.53 -0.62
CA GLY A 203 3.47 14.67 -0.18
C GLY A 203 4.03 13.33 0.31
N VAL A 204 3.70 12.94 1.55
CA VAL A 204 3.93 11.58 2.03
C VAL A 204 2.81 10.70 1.48
N SER A 205 3.15 9.68 0.72
CA SER A 205 2.17 8.91 -0.06
C SER A 205 2.67 7.49 -0.33
N TYR A 206 1.97 6.77 -1.18
CA TYR A 206 2.33 5.42 -1.60
C TYR A 206 2.72 5.37 -3.07
N GLU A 207 3.51 4.37 -3.45
CA GLU A 207 4.30 4.33 -4.68
C GLU A 207 3.45 4.43 -5.97
N ASP A 208 2.48 3.55 -6.15
CA ASP A 208 1.76 3.39 -7.42
C ASP A 208 1.04 4.65 -7.91
N PRO A 209 0.26 5.41 -7.11
CA PRO A 209 -0.38 6.63 -7.60
C PRO A 209 0.61 7.77 -7.80
N VAL A 210 1.72 7.80 -7.05
CA VAL A 210 2.78 8.78 -7.26
C VAL A 210 3.47 8.53 -8.60
N VAL A 211 3.83 7.29 -8.90
CA VAL A 211 4.41 6.91 -10.18
C VAL A 211 3.44 7.24 -11.33
N GLN A 212 2.16 6.87 -11.17
CA GLN A 212 1.15 7.20 -12.18
C GLN A 212 1.00 8.72 -12.38
N ALA A 213 1.02 9.48 -11.29
CA ALA A 213 0.95 10.95 -11.36
C ALA A 213 2.15 11.55 -12.11
N ILE A 214 3.36 11.02 -11.91
CA ILE A 214 4.56 11.44 -12.64
C ILE A 214 4.42 11.12 -14.13
N ILE A 215 3.98 9.91 -14.47
CA ILE A 215 3.76 9.50 -15.87
C ILE A 215 2.73 10.41 -16.55
N ASP A 216 1.61 10.67 -15.91
CA ASP A 216 0.51 11.45 -16.46
C ASP A 216 0.89 12.93 -16.65
N ASN A 217 1.83 13.45 -15.86
CA ASN A 217 2.25 14.84 -15.87
C ASN A 217 3.63 15.08 -16.50
N LYS A 218 4.28 14.08 -17.07
CA LYS A 218 5.64 14.19 -17.64
C LYS A 218 5.80 15.28 -18.73
N ASP A 219 4.73 15.60 -19.44
CA ASP A 219 4.69 16.63 -20.49
C ASP A 219 4.08 17.95 -20.00
N ASN A 220 3.74 18.06 -18.70
CA ASN A 220 3.18 19.25 -18.08
C ASN A 220 4.33 20.16 -17.58
N PRO A 221 4.58 21.32 -18.20
CA PRO A 221 5.68 22.20 -17.80
C PRO A 221 5.50 22.82 -16.39
N ASP A 222 4.27 22.80 -15.87
CA ASP A 222 3.93 23.40 -14.58
C ASP A 222 4.01 22.37 -13.42
N ALA A 223 4.26 21.08 -13.74
CA ALA A 223 4.32 19.99 -12.78
C ALA A 223 5.66 19.22 -12.86
N ASP A 224 6.75 19.85 -12.41
CA ASP A 224 8.05 19.19 -12.24
C ASP A 224 8.01 18.30 -11.00
N LEU A 225 7.68 17.02 -11.18
CA LEU A 225 7.45 16.05 -10.13
C LEU A 225 8.55 15.00 -10.06
N SER A 226 8.85 14.52 -8.86
CA SER A 226 9.72 13.35 -8.66
C SER A 226 9.24 12.46 -7.52
N LEU A 227 9.65 11.19 -7.59
CA LEU A 227 9.45 10.19 -6.54
C LEU A 227 10.73 10.04 -5.74
N VAL A 228 10.61 10.05 -4.42
CA VAL A 228 11.70 9.74 -3.49
C VAL A 228 11.28 8.60 -2.57
N TYR A 229 12.16 7.61 -2.45
CA TYR A 229 12.12 6.59 -1.40
C TYR A 229 13.02 7.06 -0.26
N PRO A 230 12.51 7.13 0.99
CA PRO A 230 13.29 7.62 2.12
C PRO A 230 14.60 6.85 2.30
N GLU A 231 15.69 7.56 2.57
CA GLU A 231 17.00 6.94 2.79
C GLU A 231 17.03 6.07 4.06
N GLU A 232 16.19 6.41 5.06
CA GLU A 232 16.05 5.66 6.30
C GLU A 232 15.41 4.29 6.06
N GLY A 233 14.41 4.22 5.18
CA GLY A 233 13.77 2.98 4.78
C GLY A 233 12.44 3.19 4.06
N ALA A 234 12.07 2.22 3.26
CA ALA A 234 10.77 2.17 2.62
C ALA A 234 10.16 0.77 2.75
N VAL A 235 8.88 0.71 3.10
CA VAL A 235 8.15 -0.53 3.32
C VAL A 235 7.24 -0.82 2.12
N TRP A 236 7.21 -2.08 1.70
CA TRP A 236 6.18 -2.59 0.80
C TRP A 236 5.29 -3.55 1.56
N LEU A 237 4.02 -3.18 1.68
CA LEU A 237 3.01 -4.02 2.29
C LEU A 237 2.43 -4.97 1.25
N PRO A 238 2.36 -6.28 1.55
CA PRO A 238 1.71 -7.21 0.68
C PRO A 238 0.20 -6.95 0.67
N ALA A 239 -0.37 -6.87 -0.53
CA ALA A 239 -1.80 -6.86 -0.77
C ALA A 239 -2.22 -8.16 -1.44
N GLY A 240 -3.40 -8.63 -1.11
CA GLY A 240 -3.74 -10.00 -1.39
C GLY A 240 -5.07 -10.24 -2.06
N VAL A 241 -5.25 -11.50 -2.35
CA VAL A 241 -6.46 -12.12 -2.81
C VAL A 241 -6.88 -13.20 -1.82
N ALA A 242 -8.16 -13.24 -1.46
CA ALA A 242 -8.73 -14.28 -0.62
C ALA A 242 -9.94 -14.91 -1.29
N ILE A 243 -10.06 -16.23 -1.17
CA ILE A 243 -11.26 -16.95 -1.63
C ILE A 243 -12.33 -16.81 -0.55
N VAL A 244 -13.51 -16.36 -0.94
CA VAL A 244 -14.65 -16.26 -0.01
C VAL A 244 -15.07 -17.66 0.45
N LYS A 245 -15.37 -17.78 1.74
CA LYS A 245 -15.82 -19.05 2.32
C LYS A 245 -17.07 -19.57 1.60
N ASN A 246 -17.07 -20.83 1.19
CA ASN A 246 -18.14 -21.45 0.40
C ASN A 246 -18.44 -20.74 -0.94
N ALA A 247 -17.44 -20.13 -1.56
CA ALA A 247 -17.57 -19.48 -2.87
C ALA A 247 -18.33 -20.34 -3.89
N PRO A 248 -19.30 -19.78 -4.64
CA PRO A 248 -20.11 -20.55 -5.58
C PRO A 248 -19.30 -21.17 -6.73
N ASN A 249 -18.18 -20.55 -7.12
CA ASN A 249 -17.31 -21.05 -8.19
C ASN A 249 -15.90 -21.39 -7.64
N MET A 250 -15.83 -22.20 -6.60
CA MET A 250 -14.62 -22.52 -5.84
C MET A 250 -13.44 -22.97 -6.71
N ASP A 251 -13.67 -23.82 -7.70
CA ASP A 251 -12.59 -24.32 -8.57
C ASP A 251 -12.03 -23.19 -9.46
N ASN A 252 -12.89 -22.29 -9.95
CA ASN A 252 -12.46 -21.12 -10.72
C ASN A 252 -11.72 -20.12 -9.84
N ALA A 253 -12.15 -19.96 -8.59
CA ALA A 253 -11.47 -19.10 -7.62
C ALA A 253 -10.04 -19.60 -7.34
N LYS A 254 -9.83 -20.90 -7.15
CA LYS A 254 -8.49 -21.50 -7.00
C LYS A 254 -7.63 -21.31 -8.25
N LEU A 255 -8.19 -21.49 -9.44
CA LEU A 255 -7.48 -21.22 -10.70
C LEU A 255 -7.07 -19.77 -10.82
N PHE A 256 -7.88 -18.83 -10.33
CA PHE A 256 -7.54 -17.41 -10.33
C PHE A 256 -6.40 -17.12 -9.36
N VAL A 257 -6.42 -17.66 -8.15
CA VAL A 257 -5.32 -17.54 -7.18
C VAL A 257 -4.03 -18.11 -7.75
N ASP A 258 -4.07 -19.26 -8.41
CA ASP A 258 -2.90 -19.85 -9.08
C ASP A 258 -2.38 -18.96 -10.22
N TYR A 259 -3.30 -18.34 -10.96
CA TYR A 259 -2.94 -17.46 -12.07
C TYR A 259 -2.25 -16.18 -11.59
N VAL A 260 -2.79 -15.47 -10.59
CA VAL A 260 -2.20 -14.21 -10.12
C VAL A 260 -0.81 -14.39 -9.52
N LEU A 261 -0.47 -15.59 -9.08
CA LEU A 261 0.88 -15.99 -8.64
C LEU A 261 1.72 -16.65 -9.74
N SER A 262 1.25 -16.71 -10.98
CA SER A 262 2.05 -17.26 -12.08
C SER A 262 3.09 -16.25 -12.56
N GLU A 263 4.21 -16.75 -13.10
CA GLU A 263 5.24 -15.91 -13.74
C GLU A 263 4.64 -15.00 -14.84
N GLU A 264 3.64 -15.50 -15.59
CA GLU A 264 2.91 -14.75 -16.60
C GLU A 264 2.21 -13.53 -16.02
N ALA A 265 1.44 -13.71 -14.94
CA ALA A 265 0.71 -12.66 -14.29
C ALA A 265 1.64 -11.66 -13.58
N GLN A 266 2.67 -12.15 -12.90
CA GLN A 266 3.67 -11.33 -12.22
C GLN A 266 4.51 -10.52 -13.22
N THR A 267 4.83 -11.08 -14.39
CA THR A 267 5.45 -10.34 -15.50
C THR A 267 4.50 -9.29 -16.10
N ALA A 268 3.20 -9.55 -16.12
CA ALA A 268 2.24 -8.53 -16.56
C ALA A 268 2.16 -7.36 -15.55
N LEU A 269 2.22 -7.65 -14.25
CA LEU A 269 2.29 -6.63 -13.20
C LEU A 269 3.55 -5.77 -13.29
N SER A 270 4.71 -6.37 -13.58
CA SER A 270 5.97 -5.62 -13.65
C SER A 270 5.98 -4.51 -14.71
N LYS A 271 5.04 -4.51 -15.65
CA LYS A 271 4.84 -3.48 -16.68
C LYS A 271 3.87 -2.38 -16.28
N THR A 272 3.38 -2.42 -15.07
CA THR A 272 2.48 -1.41 -14.50
C THR A 272 3.21 -0.60 -13.42
N THR A 273 2.50 0.30 -12.75
CA THR A 273 3.03 1.03 -11.59
C THR A 273 3.02 0.22 -10.30
N ILE A 274 2.71 -1.08 -10.38
CA ILE A 274 2.52 -1.94 -9.22
C ILE A 274 3.56 -3.07 -9.23
N ARG A 275 4.13 -3.33 -8.07
CA ARG A 275 5.10 -4.41 -7.90
C ARG A 275 4.42 -5.73 -7.61
N GLY A 276 4.92 -6.79 -8.22
CA GLY A 276 4.54 -8.15 -7.88
C GLY A 276 5.29 -8.68 -6.65
N THR A 277 4.78 -9.77 -6.08
CA THR A 277 5.43 -10.49 -4.96
C THR A 277 6.53 -11.46 -5.42
N MET A 278 6.69 -11.70 -6.72
CA MET A 278 7.88 -12.32 -7.31
C MET A 278 8.96 -11.25 -7.56
N THR A 279 9.67 -10.85 -6.52
CA THR A 279 10.68 -9.77 -6.61
C THR A 279 11.86 -10.09 -7.52
N SER A 280 12.04 -11.37 -7.89
CA SER A 280 12.99 -11.79 -8.93
C SER A 280 12.63 -11.35 -10.36
N ILE A 281 11.39 -10.92 -10.59
CA ILE A 281 10.96 -10.32 -11.86
C ILE A 281 11.21 -8.81 -11.76
N ALA A 282 12.13 -8.31 -12.59
CA ALA A 282 12.47 -6.91 -12.61
C ALA A 282 11.27 -6.04 -13.02
N GLN A 283 11.09 -4.91 -12.35
CA GLN A 283 10.05 -3.93 -12.70
C GLN A 283 10.41 -3.27 -14.04
N ASP A 284 9.49 -3.32 -14.98
CA ASP A 284 9.59 -2.72 -16.32
C ASP A 284 8.79 -1.40 -16.39
N CYS A 285 9.06 -0.52 -15.42
CA CYS A 285 8.51 0.84 -15.32
C CYS A 285 9.68 1.79 -15.03
N PRO A 286 10.10 2.62 -16.00
CA PRO A 286 11.31 3.44 -15.88
C PRO A 286 11.27 4.48 -14.73
N GLU A 287 10.07 4.87 -14.30
CA GLU A 287 9.86 5.83 -13.21
C GLU A 287 10.06 5.20 -11.83
N MET A 288 10.16 3.87 -11.75
CA MET A 288 10.34 3.12 -10.51
C MET A 288 11.78 2.63 -10.38
N LYS A 289 12.38 2.81 -9.20
CA LYS A 289 13.69 2.21 -8.93
C LYS A 289 13.57 0.70 -8.69
N PRO A 290 14.56 -0.10 -9.10
CA PRO A 290 14.65 -1.49 -8.69
C PRO A 290 14.88 -1.59 -7.17
N PHE A 291 14.46 -2.71 -6.56
CA PHE A 291 14.59 -2.90 -5.10
C PHE A 291 16.04 -2.83 -4.61
N GLU A 292 17.00 -3.23 -5.44
CA GLU A 292 18.44 -3.20 -5.11
C GLU A 292 18.99 -1.78 -4.92
N GLU A 293 18.27 -0.76 -5.40
CA GLU A 293 18.61 0.66 -5.26
C GLU A 293 17.84 1.36 -4.14
N ILE A 294 17.03 0.61 -3.39
CA ILE A 294 16.17 1.14 -2.33
C ILE A 294 16.53 0.48 -1.00
N ASN A 295 16.56 1.24 0.08
CA ASN A 295 16.64 0.69 1.42
C ASN A 295 15.28 0.09 1.82
N VAL A 296 15.05 -1.19 1.46
CA VAL A 296 13.81 -1.90 1.78
C VAL A 296 13.82 -2.36 3.23
N VAL A 297 12.78 -1.99 3.96
CA VAL A 297 12.57 -2.38 5.36
C VAL A 297 11.28 -3.19 5.45
N TYR A 298 11.26 -4.18 6.35
CA TYR A 298 10.12 -5.07 6.50
C TYR A 298 9.34 -4.76 7.77
N GLU A 299 8.04 -4.56 7.60
CA GLU A 299 7.11 -4.33 8.70
C GLU A 299 6.79 -5.64 9.43
N ASP A 300 6.74 -5.60 10.75
CA ASP A 300 6.12 -6.65 11.55
C ASP A 300 4.59 -6.43 11.60
N GLN A 301 3.89 -7.02 10.64
CA GLN A 301 2.43 -6.90 10.52
C GLN A 301 1.67 -7.38 11.77
N ALA A 302 2.20 -8.37 12.49
CA ALA A 302 1.57 -8.86 13.72
C ALA A 302 1.69 -7.82 14.84
N ALA A 303 2.88 -7.24 15.02
CA ALA A 303 3.09 -6.16 15.99
C ALA A 303 2.25 -4.92 15.65
N VAL A 304 2.21 -4.53 14.37
CA VAL A 304 1.37 -3.39 13.93
C VAL A 304 -0.11 -3.64 14.23
N ALA A 305 -0.62 -4.85 13.96
CA ALA A 305 -2.00 -5.20 14.25
C ALA A 305 -2.33 -5.13 15.76
N GLU A 306 -1.40 -5.55 16.62
CA GLU A 306 -1.56 -5.48 18.07
C GLU A 306 -1.49 -4.04 18.62
N LEU A 307 -0.61 -3.20 18.03
CA LEU A 307 -0.33 -1.85 18.50
C LEU A 307 -1.18 -0.77 17.82
N GLN A 308 -1.96 -1.10 16.80
CA GLN A 308 -2.72 -0.15 15.97
C GLN A 308 -3.53 0.85 16.79
N THR A 309 -4.32 0.38 17.75
CA THR A 309 -5.16 1.24 18.59
C THR A 309 -4.31 2.25 19.37
N GLU A 310 -3.23 1.79 20.00
CA GLU A 310 -2.36 2.66 20.78
C GLU A 310 -1.63 3.69 19.92
N MET A 311 -1.17 3.29 18.73
CA MET A 311 -0.53 4.21 17.78
C MET A 311 -1.51 5.32 17.35
N LEU A 312 -2.75 4.97 16.99
CA LEU A 312 -3.77 5.93 16.57
C LEU A 312 -4.21 6.85 17.71
N GLU A 313 -4.27 6.36 18.93
CA GLU A 313 -4.54 7.19 20.11
C GLU A 313 -3.39 8.18 20.38
N LYS A 314 -2.14 7.73 20.31
CA LYS A 314 -0.96 8.61 20.45
C LYS A 314 -0.92 9.68 19.36
N TRP A 315 -1.15 9.28 18.09
CA TRP A 315 -1.25 10.22 16.97
C TRP A 315 -2.30 11.30 17.22
N THR A 316 -3.54 10.89 17.55
CA THR A 316 -4.65 11.80 17.82
C THR A 316 -4.34 12.76 18.97
N ASN A 317 -3.73 12.24 20.04
CA ASN A 317 -3.33 13.05 21.18
C ASN A 317 -2.25 14.10 20.84
N LEU A 318 -1.34 13.81 19.91
CA LEU A 318 -0.34 14.76 19.45
C LEU A 318 -0.95 15.80 18.50
N LEU A 319 -1.81 15.37 17.60
CA LEU A 319 -2.46 16.25 16.60
C LEU A 319 -3.40 17.28 17.25
N THR A 320 -3.98 16.99 18.42
CA THR A 320 -4.96 17.84 19.11
C THR A 320 -4.37 18.71 20.22
N LYS A 321 -3.05 18.69 20.43
CA LYS A 321 -2.32 19.56 21.37
C LYS A 321 -2.02 20.92 20.76
#